data_f1249149d3d6276158b183728b7cc70a
#
_entry.id   f1249149d3d6276158b183728b7cc70a
#
_cell.length_a   1.000
_cell.length_b   1.000
_cell.length_c   1.000
_cell.angle_alpha   90.00
_cell.angle_beta   90.00
_cell.angle_gamma   90.00
#
_symmetry.space_group_name_H-M   'P 1'
#
loop_
_entity.id
_entity.type
_entity.pdbx_description
1 polymer ?
#
loop_
_entity_poly.entity_id
_entity_poly.type
_entity_poly.pdbx_seq_one_letter_code
_entity_poly.pdbx_strand_id
1 'polypeptide(L)'
;MRLLWLLATVVALTSAGILKDAPKKRYENFRVYKLTIQNEFQLAVIEKIAELSEKYNIWKDYDEHTKQLDIMVSPEELKHFQNLIMFNNIGSELMIENVQERIDEEQVTATADDATFGWTKYYELEEIEAWLDQIVDAYPTVTEKFIVGESYEGRTIQGIKISHKTGNPGIFIESNIHAREWITSASATWFINQLLTSQDAEVRNLAESYDWHIVPVFNVDGFVHSHEKDRMWRKTRQPHATNACIGADANRNFNSHWLENNGASSNPCSETFAGDTPESEPEAKALAEYLTTNKEKFNVYISFHSYGQYLLSPYGHTKEEFPENYADILTIGKAFADAIEGLPYGTVYQYGSTADVLYVASGSSVDWVFNELDKKIGYTIEYRDKGRYGFILPPVQIIPNCEELMVGMRALIEKTKELGYL
;
A
#
# COMPACT_ATOMS: atom_id res chain seq x y z
N MET A 1 46.77 6.24 22.70
CA MET A 1 45.43 6.73 22.48
C MET A 1 45.08 7.03 21.01
N ARG A 2 46.02 7.18 20.06
CA ARG A 2 45.72 7.46 18.63
C ARG A 2 45.51 6.19 17.75
N LEU A 3 45.88 5.00 18.20
CA LEU A 3 45.78 3.76 17.40
C LEU A 3 44.41 3.09 17.52
N LEU A 4 43.66 3.34 18.59
CA LEU A 4 42.33 2.73 18.81
C LEU A 4 41.20 3.39 17.98
N TRP A 5 41.36 4.67 17.60
CA TRP A 5 40.38 5.38 16.76
C TRP A 5 40.44 5.01 15.28
N LEU A 6 41.60 4.56 14.79
CA LEU A 6 41.75 4.13 13.39
C LEU A 6 41.16 2.74 13.13
N LEU A 7 41.10 1.87 14.13
CA LEU A 7 40.51 0.53 14.01
C LEU A 7 38.97 0.57 14.04
N ALA A 8 38.35 1.49 14.77
CA ALA A 8 36.90 1.64 14.83
C ALA A 8 36.30 2.20 13.52
N THR A 9 37.02 3.14 12.87
CA THR A 9 36.58 3.72 11.58
C THR A 9 36.71 2.74 10.41
N VAL A 10 37.69 1.83 10.42
CA VAL A 10 37.88 0.84 9.35
C VAL A 10 36.82 -0.26 9.43
N VAL A 11 36.39 -0.67 10.64
CA VAL A 11 35.34 -1.69 10.82
C VAL A 11 33.96 -1.17 10.45
N ALA A 12 33.65 0.12 10.69
CA ALA A 12 32.37 0.73 10.31
C ALA A 12 32.24 0.89 8.78
N LEU A 13 33.35 1.19 8.08
CA LEU A 13 33.34 1.35 6.61
C LEU A 13 33.21 0.00 5.87
N THR A 14 33.69 -1.11 6.45
CA THR A 14 33.59 -2.43 5.83
C THR A 14 32.20 -3.05 6.00
N SER A 15 31.48 -2.76 7.09
CA SER A 15 30.12 -3.28 7.28
C SER A 15 29.06 -2.56 6.42
N ALA A 16 29.22 -1.27 6.16
CA ALA A 16 28.34 -0.53 5.27
C ALA A 16 28.54 -0.88 3.78
N GLY A 17 29.76 -1.24 3.37
CA GLY A 17 30.06 -1.68 1.99
C GLY A 17 29.52 -3.07 1.67
N ILE A 18 29.51 -4.00 2.64
CA ILE A 18 29.06 -5.39 2.44
C ILE A 18 27.55 -5.48 2.24
N LEU A 19 26.76 -4.56 2.82
CA LEU A 19 25.28 -4.55 2.66
C LEU A 19 24.82 -3.99 1.31
N LYS A 20 25.62 -3.17 0.62
CA LYS A 20 25.29 -2.66 -0.71
C LYS A 20 25.45 -3.67 -1.84
N ASP A 21 26.28 -4.67 -1.67
CA ASP A 21 26.63 -5.66 -2.69
C ASP A 21 25.88 -7.00 -2.54
N ALA A 22 24.91 -7.11 -1.63
CA ALA A 22 24.10 -8.33 -1.53
C ALA A 22 23.28 -8.51 -2.81
N PRO A 23 23.29 -9.71 -3.44
CA PRO A 23 22.50 -9.95 -4.64
C PRO A 23 21.02 -9.80 -4.36
N LYS A 24 20.24 -9.42 -5.41
CA LYS A 24 18.79 -9.35 -5.34
C LYS A 24 18.23 -10.72 -4.95
N LYS A 25 17.33 -10.72 -3.96
CA LYS A 25 16.65 -11.93 -3.50
C LYS A 25 15.81 -12.51 -4.64
N ARG A 26 15.90 -13.81 -4.82
CA ARG A 26 15.17 -14.52 -5.84
C ARG A 26 14.16 -15.48 -5.23
N TYR A 27 13.12 -15.77 -5.99
CA TYR A 27 11.94 -16.51 -5.54
C TYR A 27 11.64 -17.73 -6.41
N GLU A 28 12.71 -18.40 -6.92
CA GLU A 28 12.58 -19.63 -7.71
C GLU A 28 11.83 -20.70 -6.94
N ASN A 29 10.77 -21.22 -7.54
CA ASN A 29 9.92 -22.27 -6.99
C ASN A 29 9.25 -21.94 -5.65
N PHE A 30 9.26 -20.68 -5.20
CA PHE A 30 8.33 -20.24 -4.18
C PHE A 30 6.91 -20.35 -4.73
N ARG A 31 5.99 -20.85 -3.90
CA ARG A 31 4.59 -21.05 -4.28
C ARG A 31 3.66 -20.22 -3.43
N VAL A 32 2.59 -19.74 -4.04
CA VAL A 32 1.52 -19.07 -3.30
C VAL A 32 0.30 -19.95 -3.29
N TYR A 33 -0.23 -20.19 -2.10
CA TYR A 33 -1.44 -20.97 -1.85
C TYR A 33 -2.53 -20.09 -1.27
N LYS A 34 -3.76 -20.27 -1.75
CA LYS A 34 -4.96 -19.82 -1.08
C LYS A 34 -5.45 -20.94 -0.18
N LEU A 35 -5.55 -20.68 1.11
CA LEU A 35 -6.01 -21.62 2.09
C LEU A 35 -7.49 -21.37 2.44
N THR A 36 -8.24 -22.42 2.70
CA THR A 36 -9.60 -22.34 3.27
C THR A 36 -9.53 -22.76 4.72
N ILE A 37 -9.77 -21.84 5.63
CA ILE A 37 -9.66 -21.97 7.08
C ILE A 37 -11.06 -22.15 7.67
N GLN A 38 -11.31 -23.25 8.38
CA GLN A 38 -12.62 -23.60 8.90
C GLN A 38 -12.83 -23.21 10.37
N ASN A 39 -11.75 -22.99 11.13
CA ASN A 39 -11.80 -22.72 12.55
C ASN A 39 -10.52 -22.03 13.05
N GLU A 40 -10.60 -21.46 14.26
CA GLU A 40 -9.51 -20.73 14.91
C GLU A 40 -8.24 -21.57 15.12
N PHE A 41 -8.37 -22.88 15.37
CA PHE A 41 -7.20 -23.74 15.51
C PHE A 41 -6.39 -23.84 14.22
N GLN A 42 -7.07 -24.00 13.07
CA GLN A 42 -6.40 -24.01 11.76
C GLN A 42 -5.73 -22.67 11.46
N LEU A 43 -6.39 -21.55 11.79
CA LEU A 43 -5.82 -20.20 11.64
C LEU A 43 -4.56 -20.07 12.48
N ALA A 44 -4.63 -20.36 13.77
CA ALA A 44 -3.51 -20.28 14.68
C ALA A 44 -2.30 -21.15 14.25
N VAL A 45 -2.53 -22.31 13.64
CA VAL A 45 -1.45 -23.14 13.08
C VAL A 45 -0.72 -22.45 11.95
N ILE A 46 -1.45 -21.79 11.03
CA ILE A 46 -0.85 -21.08 9.88
C ILE A 46 -0.14 -19.81 10.32
N GLU A 47 -0.77 -19.00 11.17
CA GLU A 47 -0.15 -17.79 11.74
C GLU A 47 1.14 -18.13 12.49
N LYS A 48 1.12 -19.24 13.27
CA LYS A 48 2.29 -19.66 14.03
C LYS A 48 3.47 -20.05 13.16
N ILE A 49 3.28 -20.76 12.06
CA ILE A 49 4.39 -21.08 11.15
C ILE A 49 4.94 -19.84 10.45
N ALA A 50 4.09 -18.89 10.08
CA ALA A 50 4.50 -17.63 9.49
C ALA A 50 5.26 -16.73 10.48
N GLU A 51 4.85 -16.72 11.76
CA GLU A 51 5.56 -16.00 12.83
C GLU A 51 6.96 -16.58 13.10
N LEU A 52 7.11 -17.89 13.02
CA LEU A 52 8.34 -18.59 13.38
C LEU A 52 9.39 -18.64 12.27
N SER A 53 9.03 -18.37 11.03
CA SER A 53 9.94 -18.54 9.89
C SER A 53 9.61 -17.63 8.71
N GLU A 54 10.59 -16.84 8.28
CA GLU A 54 10.53 -16.03 7.03
C GLU A 54 10.34 -16.85 5.74
N LYS A 55 10.37 -18.18 5.85
CA LYS A 55 10.08 -19.09 4.73
C LYS A 55 8.60 -19.21 4.41
N TYR A 56 7.76 -18.67 5.28
CA TYR A 56 6.33 -18.52 5.13
C TYR A 56 5.98 -17.04 5.19
N ASN A 57 5.31 -16.53 4.17
CA ASN A 57 4.92 -15.12 4.12
C ASN A 57 3.43 -15.01 3.81
N ILE A 58 2.65 -14.49 4.74
CA ILE A 58 1.23 -14.24 4.53
C ILE A 58 1.12 -13.05 3.55
N TRP A 59 0.46 -13.28 2.41
CA TRP A 59 0.21 -12.27 1.40
C TRP A 59 -1.12 -11.56 1.62
N LYS A 60 -2.13 -12.31 2.04
CA LYS A 60 -3.43 -11.80 2.45
C LYS A 60 -3.80 -12.46 3.77
N ASP A 61 -4.08 -11.64 4.78
CA ASP A 61 -4.52 -12.13 6.07
C ASP A 61 -5.89 -12.83 5.97
N TYR A 62 -6.28 -13.53 7.04
CA TYR A 62 -7.51 -14.30 7.07
C TYR A 62 -8.73 -13.41 6.96
N ASP A 63 -9.53 -13.66 5.92
CA ASP A 63 -10.81 -13.02 5.67
C ASP A 63 -11.93 -13.91 6.22
N GLU A 64 -12.63 -13.43 7.24
CA GLU A 64 -13.69 -14.19 7.92
C GLU A 64 -14.91 -14.50 7.05
N HIS A 65 -15.20 -13.67 6.04
CA HIS A 65 -16.36 -13.89 5.17
C HIS A 65 -16.10 -14.96 4.12
N THR A 66 -14.91 -14.89 3.50
CA THR A 66 -14.51 -15.89 2.50
C THR A 66 -13.88 -17.12 3.13
N LYS A 67 -13.48 -17.03 4.41
CA LYS A 67 -12.71 -18.07 5.12
C LYS A 67 -11.37 -18.36 4.45
N GLN A 68 -10.76 -17.37 3.80
CA GLN A 68 -9.55 -17.53 3.01
C GLN A 68 -8.38 -16.74 3.58
N LEU A 69 -7.17 -17.26 3.33
CA LEU A 69 -5.89 -16.65 3.62
C LEU A 69 -4.94 -17.02 2.48
N ASP A 70 -4.11 -16.08 2.02
CA ASP A 70 -3.09 -16.36 1.00
C ASP A 70 -1.70 -16.40 1.63
N ILE A 71 -0.91 -17.45 1.33
CA ILE A 71 0.42 -17.64 1.90
C ILE A 71 1.43 -18.07 0.84
N MET A 72 2.57 -17.38 0.81
CA MET A 72 3.74 -17.78 0.04
C MET A 72 4.61 -18.72 0.88
N VAL A 73 5.08 -19.80 0.25
CA VAL A 73 5.89 -20.85 0.89
C VAL A 73 7.17 -21.08 0.10
N SER A 74 8.30 -21.11 0.80
CA SER A 74 9.61 -21.39 0.19
C SER A 74 9.71 -22.84 -0.30
N PRO A 75 10.51 -23.12 -1.35
CA PRO A 75 10.67 -24.48 -1.89
C PRO A 75 11.16 -25.49 -0.86
N GLU A 76 11.96 -25.06 0.11
CA GLU A 76 12.51 -25.91 1.18
C GLU A 76 11.42 -26.40 2.12
N GLU A 77 10.37 -25.61 2.35
CA GLU A 77 9.28 -25.89 3.28
C GLU A 77 8.05 -26.54 2.61
N LEU A 78 8.01 -26.64 1.29
CA LEU A 78 6.82 -27.14 0.57
C LEU A 78 6.33 -28.50 1.07
N LYS A 79 7.26 -29.43 1.31
CA LYS A 79 6.89 -30.76 1.79
C LYS A 79 6.35 -30.72 3.22
N HIS A 80 6.97 -29.93 4.09
CA HIS A 80 6.49 -29.72 5.46
C HIS A 80 5.11 -29.07 5.45
N PHE A 81 4.95 -28.01 4.69
CA PHE A 81 3.69 -27.28 4.53
C PHE A 81 2.57 -28.17 4.01
N GLN A 82 2.78 -28.96 2.96
CA GLN A 82 1.80 -29.88 2.42
C GLN A 82 1.34 -30.93 3.44
N ASN A 83 2.27 -31.48 4.22
CA ASN A 83 1.95 -32.40 5.30
C ASN A 83 1.14 -31.70 6.41
N LEU A 84 1.50 -30.48 6.77
CA LEU A 84 0.82 -29.69 7.81
C LEU A 84 -0.62 -29.38 7.42
N ILE A 85 -0.88 -28.89 6.20
CA ILE A 85 -2.26 -28.59 5.74
C ILE A 85 -3.09 -29.87 5.61
N MET A 86 -2.48 -30.96 5.13
CA MET A 86 -3.16 -32.26 5.04
C MET A 86 -3.52 -32.79 6.44
N PHE A 87 -2.58 -32.77 7.38
CA PHE A 87 -2.80 -33.26 8.75
C PHE A 87 -3.89 -32.48 9.49
N ASN A 88 -3.93 -31.16 9.28
CA ASN A 88 -4.92 -30.27 9.89
C ASN A 88 -6.22 -30.14 9.06
N ASN A 89 -6.37 -30.89 7.98
CA ASN A 89 -7.52 -30.84 7.08
C ASN A 89 -7.83 -29.41 6.58
N ILE A 90 -6.79 -28.65 6.19
CA ILE A 90 -6.89 -27.30 5.64
C ILE A 90 -7.03 -27.42 4.13
N GLY A 91 -8.09 -26.84 3.55
CA GLY A 91 -8.26 -26.75 2.10
C GLY A 91 -7.23 -25.81 1.48
N SER A 92 -6.70 -26.17 0.32
CA SER A 92 -5.72 -25.32 -0.37
C SER A 92 -5.90 -25.34 -1.88
N GLU A 93 -5.68 -24.18 -2.50
CA GLU A 93 -5.60 -23.98 -3.94
C GLU A 93 -4.22 -23.38 -4.27
N LEU A 94 -3.53 -23.94 -5.25
CA LEU A 94 -2.27 -23.39 -5.74
C LEU A 94 -2.57 -22.22 -6.69
N MET A 95 -2.16 -21.01 -6.29
CA MET A 95 -2.39 -19.78 -7.05
C MET A 95 -1.22 -19.45 -7.97
N ILE A 96 0.00 -19.51 -7.43
CA ILE A 96 1.24 -19.23 -8.14
C ILE A 96 2.20 -20.40 -7.92
N GLU A 97 2.62 -21.05 -8.99
CA GLU A 97 3.53 -22.20 -8.92
C GLU A 97 4.99 -21.78 -8.78
N ASN A 98 5.38 -20.66 -9.38
CA ASN A 98 6.73 -20.12 -9.33
C ASN A 98 6.67 -18.59 -9.28
N VAL A 99 6.91 -18.03 -8.12
CA VAL A 99 6.85 -16.57 -7.89
C VAL A 99 7.88 -15.83 -8.73
N GLN A 100 9.08 -16.43 -8.95
CA GLN A 100 10.11 -15.78 -9.75
C GLN A 100 9.70 -15.61 -11.23
N GLU A 101 9.01 -16.55 -11.80
CA GLU A 101 8.51 -16.43 -13.19
C GLU A 101 7.55 -15.24 -13.32
N ARG A 102 6.68 -14.99 -12.30
CA ARG A 102 5.81 -13.83 -12.31
C ARG A 102 6.58 -12.51 -12.18
N ILE A 103 7.62 -12.50 -11.34
CA ILE A 103 8.50 -11.33 -11.20
C ILE A 103 9.24 -11.06 -12.52
N ASP A 104 9.75 -12.08 -13.16
CA ASP A 104 10.45 -11.95 -14.44
C ASP A 104 9.48 -11.47 -15.56
N GLU A 105 8.22 -11.97 -15.59
CA GLU A 105 7.16 -11.49 -16.49
C GLU A 105 6.81 -10.01 -16.27
N GLU A 106 6.78 -9.55 -15.02
CA GLU A 106 6.51 -8.16 -14.65
C GLU A 106 7.60 -7.20 -15.20
N GLN A 107 8.83 -7.67 -15.33
CA GLN A 107 10.00 -6.88 -15.75
C GLN A 107 10.27 -6.88 -17.28
N VAL A 108 9.71 -7.80 -18.03
CA VAL A 108 10.06 -8.04 -19.47
C VAL A 108 9.48 -6.99 -20.42
N THR A 109 8.58 -6.13 -20.02
CA THR A 109 7.81 -5.25 -20.92
C THR A 109 8.49 -3.97 -21.38
N ALA A 110 9.74 -3.70 -21.02
CA ALA A 110 10.48 -2.53 -21.51
C ALA A 110 10.96 -2.76 -22.95
N THR A 111 10.27 -2.21 -23.94
CA THR A 111 10.76 -2.14 -25.34
C THR A 111 11.56 -0.85 -25.56
N ALA A 112 12.43 -0.82 -26.56
CA ALA A 112 13.30 0.33 -26.87
C ALA A 112 12.56 1.64 -27.23
N ASP A 113 11.24 1.61 -27.38
CA ASP A 113 10.39 2.78 -27.66
C ASP A 113 9.91 3.51 -26.39
N ASP A 114 10.25 3.02 -25.16
CA ASP A 114 9.82 3.58 -23.87
C ASP A 114 10.73 4.73 -23.37
N ALA A 115 11.14 5.64 -24.26
CA ALA A 115 11.92 6.84 -23.86
C ALA A 115 11.07 7.87 -23.08
N THR A 116 9.73 7.70 -23.04
CA THR A 116 8.81 8.59 -22.34
C THR A 116 8.14 7.84 -21.19
N PHE A 117 7.95 8.53 -20.07
CA PHE A 117 7.19 7.99 -18.94
C PHE A 117 5.77 7.60 -19.38
N GLY A 118 5.31 6.41 -19.00
CA GLY A 118 4.01 5.87 -19.42
C GLY A 118 3.49 4.82 -18.42
N TRP A 119 2.53 3.96 -18.83
CA TRP A 119 1.91 2.97 -17.94
C TRP A 119 1.90 1.58 -18.56
N THR A 120 2.98 1.27 -19.27
CA THR A 120 3.24 -0.05 -19.87
C THR A 120 4.25 -0.88 -19.07
N LYS A 121 4.88 -0.27 -18.07
CA LYS A 121 5.81 -0.88 -17.11
C LYS A 121 5.66 -0.22 -15.74
N TYR A 122 6.28 -0.82 -14.72
CA TYR A 122 6.51 -0.20 -13.42
C TYR A 122 7.83 0.58 -13.44
N TYR A 123 7.88 1.72 -12.75
CA TYR A 123 9.00 2.65 -12.72
C TYR A 123 9.67 2.65 -11.36
N GLU A 124 10.98 2.87 -11.33
CA GLU A 124 11.76 3.09 -10.12
C GLU A 124 11.51 4.49 -9.53
N LEU A 125 11.91 4.72 -8.27
CA LEU A 125 11.63 5.97 -7.56
C LEU A 125 12.18 7.18 -8.32
N GLU A 126 13.43 7.12 -8.76
CA GLU A 126 14.11 8.21 -9.48
C GLU A 126 13.42 8.56 -10.81
N GLU A 127 12.85 7.55 -11.49
CA GLU A 127 12.09 7.78 -12.73
C GLU A 127 10.76 8.50 -12.42
N ILE A 128 10.06 8.11 -11.33
CA ILE A 128 8.81 8.76 -10.89
C ILE A 128 9.08 10.20 -10.47
N GLU A 129 10.13 10.44 -9.70
CA GLU A 129 10.52 11.79 -9.24
C GLU A 129 10.90 12.70 -10.41
N ALA A 130 11.69 12.20 -11.35
CA ALA A 130 12.03 12.94 -12.57
C ALA A 130 10.81 13.27 -13.42
N TRP A 131 9.85 12.35 -13.49
CA TRP A 131 8.58 12.59 -14.17
C TRP A 131 7.74 13.65 -13.45
N LEU A 132 7.68 13.64 -12.12
CA LEU A 132 6.98 14.69 -11.35
C LEU A 132 7.59 16.07 -11.59
N ASP A 133 8.91 16.18 -11.69
CA ASP A 133 9.58 17.43 -12.03
C ASP A 133 9.16 17.94 -13.41
N GLN A 134 9.13 17.06 -14.42
CA GLN A 134 8.66 17.39 -15.76
C GLN A 134 7.19 17.84 -15.77
N ILE A 135 6.32 17.23 -14.97
CA ILE A 135 4.90 17.61 -14.84
C ILE A 135 4.77 19.01 -14.22
N VAL A 136 5.52 19.31 -13.18
CA VAL A 136 5.48 20.64 -12.55
C VAL A 136 5.98 21.71 -13.49
N ASP A 137 7.06 21.44 -14.23
CA ASP A 137 7.58 22.35 -15.25
C ASP A 137 6.61 22.57 -16.43
N ALA A 138 5.86 21.54 -16.81
CA ALA A 138 4.88 21.61 -17.89
C ALA A 138 3.58 22.32 -17.49
N TYR A 139 3.18 22.26 -16.22
CA TYR A 139 1.93 22.82 -15.69
C TYR A 139 2.13 23.78 -14.52
N PRO A 140 3.05 24.77 -14.57
CA PRO A 140 3.49 25.56 -13.43
C PRO A 140 2.40 26.44 -12.81
N THR A 141 1.29 26.67 -13.51
CA THR A 141 0.18 27.51 -13.02
C THR A 141 -0.85 26.74 -12.18
N VAL A 142 -0.84 25.41 -12.26
CA VAL A 142 -1.83 24.55 -11.61
C VAL A 142 -1.20 23.45 -10.76
N THR A 143 0.13 23.31 -10.77
CA THR A 143 0.85 22.29 -10.00
C THR A 143 1.89 22.90 -9.08
N GLU A 144 2.08 22.28 -7.93
CA GLU A 144 3.11 22.62 -6.94
C GLU A 144 3.62 21.33 -6.29
N LYS A 145 4.93 21.18 -6.15
CA LYS A 145 5.50 20.09 -5.32
C LYS A 145 5.42 20.46 -3.85
N PHE A 146 5.16 19.46 -3.02
CA PHE A 146 5.26 19.58 -1.57
C PHE A 146 6.07 18.44 -0.97
N ILE A 147 6.65 18.69 0.20
CA ILE A 147 7.43 17.71 0.94
C ILE A 147 6.64 17.30 2.18
N VAL A 148 6.44 16.00 2.37
CA VAL A 148 5.86 15.41 3.58
C VAL A 148 6.92 15.32 4.68
N GLY A 149 8.12 14.86 4.34
CA GLY A 149 9.25 14.71 5.24
C GLY A 149 10.38 13.92 4.62
N GLU A 150 11.19 13.30 5.48
CA GLU A 150 12.30 12.43 5.08
C GLU A 150 12.11 11.04 5.67
N SER A 151 12.52 10.01 4.91
CA SER A 151 12.55 8.62 5.34
C SER A 151 13.75 8.32 6.25
N TYR A 152 13.78 7.11 6.81
CA TYR A 152 14.90 6.67 7.64
C TYR A 152 16.26 6.70 6.91
N GLU A 153 16.32 6.30 5.63
CA GLU A 153 17.55 6.34 4.82
C GLU A 153 17.85 7.74 4.23
N GLY A 154 17.06 8.76 4.58
CA GLY A 154 17.27 10.15 4.20
C GLY A 154 16.75 10.50 2.80
N ARG A 155 15.78 9.76 2.27
CA ARG A 155 15.08 10.12 1.03
C ARG A 155 13.92 11.05 1.31
N THR A 156 13.71 12.01 0.42
CA THR A 156 12.57 12.93 0.53
C THR A 156 11.27 12.23 0.16
N ILE A 157 10.26 12.34 1.04
CA ILE A 157 8.89 11.92 0.74
C ILE A 157 8.18 13.13 0.15
N GLN A 158 7.91 13.09 -1.14
CA GLN A 158 7.35 14.23 -1.87
C GLN A 158 5.99 13.91 -2.51
N GLY A 159 5.20 14.94 -2.70
CA GLY A 159 3.94 14.88 -3.41
C GLY A 159 3.75 16.05 -4.38
N ILE A 160 2.66 15.99 -5.12
CA ILE A 160 2.21 17.05 -6.02
C ILE A 160 0.84 17.55 -5.58
N LYS A 161 0.69 18.86 -5.52
CA LYS A 161 -0.62 19.52 -5.45
C LYS A 161 -1.05 19.90 -6.87
N ILE A 162 -2.32 19.62 -7.20
CA ILE A 162 -2.97 20.08 -8.44
C ILE A 162 -4.17 20.94 -8.02
N SER A 163 -4.19 22.21 -8.44
CA SER A 163 -5.21 23.18 -8.07
C SER A 163 -5.49 24.12 -9.22
N HIS A 164 -6.68 24.04 -9.80
CA HIS A 164 -7.10 24.90 -10.91
C HIS A 164 -7.80 26.19 -10.46
N LYS A 165 -8.33 26.21 -9.22
CA LYS A 165 -9.07 27.35 -8.66
C LYS A 165 -8.78 27.48 -7.18
N THR A 166 -8.70 28.69 -6.68
CA THR A 166 -8.57 28.94 -5.24
C THR A 166 -9.88 28.64 -4.50
N GLY A 167 -9.78 28.01 -3.33
CA GLY A 167 -10.92 27.75 -2.44
C GLY A 167 -11.69 26.48 -2.77
N ASN A 168 -11.16 25.61 -3.62
CA ASN A 168 -11.70 24.27 -3.81
C ASN A 168 -11.53 23.43 -2.52
N PRO A 169 -12.48 22.52 -2.22
CA PRO A 169 -12.26 21.51 -1.19
C PRO A 169 -11.13 20.56 -1.61
N GLY A 170 -10.33 20.12 -0.65
CA GLY A 170 -9.15 19.31 -0.91
C GLY A 170 -9.36 17.82 -0.72
N ILE A 171 -8.63 17.04 -1.49
CA ILE A 171 -8.55 15.59 -1.43
C ILE A 171 -7.08 15.21 -1.28
N PHE A 172 -6.77 14.44 -0.23
CA PHE A 172 -5.43 13.91 0.00
C PHE A 172 -5.37 12.44 -0.38
N ILE A 173 -4.38 12.07 -1.17
CA ILE A 173 -4.12 10.69 -1.59
C ILE A 173 -2.68 10.33 -1.23
N GLU A 174 -2.49 9.23 -0.50
CA GLU A 174 -1.19 8.59 -0.40
C GLU A 174 -1.21 7.21 -1.04
N SER A 175 -0.08 6.80 -1.57
CA SER A 175 0.08 5.48 -2.18
C SER A 175 1.42 4.86 -1.87
N ASN A 176 1.50 3.55 -2.03
CA ASN A 176 2.70 2.77 -1.79
C ASN A 176 3.25 2.84 -0.36
N ILE A 177 2.33 2.84 0.65
CA ILE A 177 2.72 2.68 2.05
C ILE A 177 3.35 1.31 2.29
N HIS A 178 2.90 0.29 1.55
CA HIS A 178 3.55 -1.02 1.49
C HIS A 178 4.38 -1.13 0.20
N ALA A 179 5.67 -1.36 0.36
CA ALA A 179 6.66 -1.26 -0.70
C ALA A 179 6.44 -2.17 -1.91
N ARG A 180 5.89 -3.38 -1.70
CA ARG A 180 5.64 -4.38 -2.76
C ARG A 180 4.42 -4.11 -3.64
N GLU A 181 3.60 -3.12 -3.30
CA GLU A 181 2.34 -2.80 -3.96
C GLU A 181 2.54 -1.81 -5.13
N TRP A 182 3.33 -2.19 -6.12
CA TRP A 182 3.77 -1.30 -7.21
C TRP A 182 2.64 -0.72 -8.06
N ILE A 183 1.50 -1.43 -8.14
CA ILE A 183 0.33 -0.92 -8.87
C ILE A 183 -0.20 0.39 -8.29
N THR A 184 0.04 0.65 -6.98
CA THR A 184 -0.47 1.86 -6.33
C THR A 184 0.23 3.12 -6.82
N SER A 185 1.57 3.11 -6.91
CA SER A 185 2.36 4.22 -7.47
C SER A 185 2.09 4.41 -8.98
N ALA A 186 1.93 3.32 -9.74
CA ALA A 186 1.55 3.39 -11.14
C ALA A 186 0.17 4.03 -11.31
N SER A 187 -0.81 3.67 -10.47
CA SER A 187 -2.14 4.25 -10.49
C SER A 187 -2.16 5.71 -10.06
N ALA A 188 -1.38 6.08 -9.04
CA ALA A 188 -1.28 7.47 -8.58
C ALA A 188 -0.69 8.38 -9.67
N THR A 189 0.39 7.96 -10.34
CA THR A 189 1.00 8.72 -11.44
C THR A 189 0.08 8.82 -12.65
N TRP A 190 -0.65 7.73 -12.99
CA TRP A 190 -1.65 7.77 -14.05
C TRP A 190 -2.78 8.74 -13.72
N PHE A 191 -3.28 8.70 -12.49
CA PHE A 191 -4.36 9.59 -12.04
C PHE A 191 -3.93 11.06 -12.11
N ILE A 192 -2.70 11.41 -11.64
CA ILE A 192 -2.10 12.74 -11.81
C ILE A 192 -2.11 13.16 -13.28
N ASN A 193 -1.65 12.29 -14.17
CA ASN A 193 -1.62 12.58 -15.60
C ASN A 193 -3.03 12.86 -16.15
N GLN A 194 -4.04 12.07 -15.79
CA GLN A 194 -5.41 12.28 -16.25
C GLN A 194 -6.00 13.59 -15.74
N LEU A 195 -5.76 13.96 -14.49
CA LEU A 195 -6.21 15.25 -13.93
C LEU A 195 -5.63 16.46 -14.69
N LEU A 196 -4.47 16.31 -15.32
CA LEU A 196 -3.79 17.39 -16.05
C LEU A 196 -4.05 17.37 -17.56
N THR A 197 -4.17 16.19 -18.18
CA THR A 197 -4.13 16.05 -19.64
C THR A 197 -5.43 15.60 -20.28
N SER A 198 -6.35 14.98 -19.51
CA SER A 198 -7.58 14.43 -20.06
C SER A 198 -8.42 15.50 -20.75
N GLN A 199 -9.03 15.13 -21.89
CA GLN A 199 -10.01 15.96 -22.61
C GLN A 199 -11.46 15.52 -22.32
N ASP A 200 -11.64 14.45 -21.54
CA ASP A 200 -12.95 14.03 -21.08
C ASP A 200 -13.57 15.09 -20.16
N ALA A 201 -14.78 15.53 -20.45
CA ALA A 201 -15.42 16.64 -19.74
C ALA A 201 -15.67 16.33 -18.25
N GLU A 202 -15.93 15.06 -17.92
CA GLU A 202 -16.20 14.64 -16.54
C GLU A 202 -14.90 14.57 -15.74
N VAL A 203 -13.81 14.09 -16.36
CA VAL A 203 -12.48 14.11 -15.76
C VAL A 203 -11.98 15.55 -15.58
N ARG A 204 -12.22 16.43 -16.57
CA ARG A 204 -11.89 17.86 -16.42
C ARG A 204 -12.67 18.51 -15.28
N ASN A 205 -13.98 18.24 -15.18
CA ASN A 205 -14.79 18.74 -14.08
C ASN A 205 -14.27 18.25 -12.72
N LEU A 206 -13.89 16.97 -12.61
CA LEU A 206 -13.27 16.41 -11.42
C LEU A 206 -11.96 17.13 -11.07
N ALA A 207 -11.06 17.30 -12.04
CA ALA A 207 -9.77 17.97 -11.86
C ALA A 207 -9.92 19.43 -11.39
N GLU A 208 -10.89 20.18 -11.96
CA GLU A 208 -11.05 21.61 -11.74
C GLU A 208 -11.90 21.97 -10.50
N SER A 209 -12.66 21.02 -9.97
CA SER A 209 -13.55 21.24 -8.81
C SER A 209 -12.89 20.99 -7.46
N TYR A 210 -11.72 20.37 -7.43
CA TYR A 210 -11.04 19.98 -6.19
C TYR A 210 -9.55 20.32 -6.22
N ASP A 211 -8.98 20.53 -5.03
CA ASP A 211 -7.53 20.61 -4.81
C ASP A 211 -7.02 19.20 -4.50
N TRP A 212 -6.16 18.67 -5.35
CA TRP A 212 -5.61 17.31 -5.21
C TRP A 212 -4.22 17.38 -4.60
N HIS A 213 -4.03 16.68 -3.49
CA HIS A 213 -2.72 16.48 -2.84
C HIS A 213 -2.37 15.01 -2.96
N ILE A 214 -1.38 14.66 -3.77
CA ILE A 214 -1.08 13.26 -4.09
C ILE A 214 0.39 12.96 -3.78
N VAL A 215 0.64 11.93 -2.96
CA VAL A 215 1.96 11.36 -2.66
C VAL A 215 2.07 10.02 -3.41
N PRO A 216 2.75 9.94 -4.56
CA PRO A 216 2.77 8.73 -5.39
C PRO A 216 3.54 7.58 -4.77
N VAL A 217 4.59 7.86 -3.99
CA VAL A 217 5.39 6.87 -3.27
C VAL A 217 5.63 7.41 -1.86
N PHE A 218 4.98 6.77 -0.89
CA PHE A 218 5.11 7.18 0.51
C PHE A 218 6.29 6.47 1.21
N ASN A 219 6.35 5.15 1.16
CA ASN A 219 7.43 4.33 1.73
C ASN A 219 8.61 4.26 0.75
N VAL A 220 9.29 5.38 0.57
CA VAL A 220 10.34 5.54 -0.44
C VAL A 220 11.51 4.57 -0.25
N ASP A 221 11.92 4.31 0.99
CA ASP A 221 13.03 3.38 1.30
C ASP A 221 12.65 1.93 1.03
N GLY A 222 11.47 1.52 1.48
CA GLY A 222 10.93 0.20 1.19
C GLY A 222 10.72 -0.01 -0.31
N PHE A 223 10.23 1.01 -1.02
CA PHE A 223 10.00 0.97 -2.46
C PHE A 223 11.31 0.74 -3.23
N VAL A 224 12.35 1.54 -2.96
CA VAL A 224 13.69 1.34 -3.55
C VAL A 224 14.21 -0.06 -3.21
N HIS A 225 14.07 -0.50 -1.96
CA HIS A 225 14.48 -1.85 -1.57
C HIS A 225 13.72 -2.95 -2.32
N SER A 226 12.43 -2.74 -2.61
CA SER A 226 11.63 -3.71 -3.38
C SER A 226 12.06 -3.82 -4.84
N HIS A 227 12.57 -2.75 -5.43
CA HIS A 227 13.13 -2.74 -6.78
C HIS A 227 14.54 -3.35 -6.84
N GLU A 228 15.42 -2.98 -5.89
CA GLU A 228 16.83 -3.34 -5.95
C GLU A 228 17.18 -4.68 -5.29
N LYS A 229 16.49 -5.04 -4.21
CA LYS A 229 16.91 -6.13 -3.31
C LYS A 229 15.88 -7.23 -3.10
N ASP A 230 14.65 -6.89 -2.73
CA ASP A 230 13.61 -7.88 -2.38
C ASP A 230 12.23 -7.45 -2.91
N ARG A 231 11.81 -7.96 -4.08
CA ARG A 231 10.51 -7.62 -4.71
C ARG A 231 9.31 -7.77 -3.77
N MET A 232 9.38 -8.67 -2.79
CA MET A 232 8.28 -8.93 -1.86
C MET A 232 8.38 -8.12 -0.56
N TRP A 233 9.29 -7.14 -0.48
CA TRP A 233 9.42 -6.29 0.69
C TRP A 233 8.19 -5.42 0.92
N ARG A 234 7.65 -5.42 2.16
CA ARG A 234 6.46 -4.67 2.56
C ARG A 234 6.78 -3.44 3.39
N LYS A 235 7.61 -3.61 4.42
CA LYS A 235 7.81 -2.69 5.55
C LYS A 235 8.67 -1.47 5.20
N THR A 236 8.81 -0.54 6.16
CA THR A 236 9.86 0.51 6.17
C THR A 236 11.26 -0.10 6.25
N ARG A 237 12.29 0.74 6.37
CA ARG A 237 13.68 0.26 6.41
C ARG A 237 14.43 0.59 7.70
N GLN A 238 13.77 1.10 8.74
CA GLN A 238 14.40 1.42 10.01
C GLN A 238 14.85 0.14 10.75
N PRO A 239 16.14 0.01 11.15
CA PRO A 239 16.60 -1.11 11.94
C PRO A 239 16.09 -1.04 13.39
N HIS A 240 15.86 -2.18 14.01
CA HIS A 240 15.49 -2.26 15.43
C HIS A 240 16.71 -2.39 16.33
N ALA A 241 16.67 -1.75 17.50
CA ALA A 241 17.81 -1.73 18.42
C ALA A 241 18.16 -3.10 19.01
N THR A 242 17.18 -4.01 19.11
CA THR A 242 17.31 -5.29 19.83
C THR A 242 17.08 -6.52 18.96
N ASN A 243 16.81 -6.35 17.67
CA ASN A 243 16.47 -7.44 16.76
C ASN A 243 17.14 -7.23 15.40
N ALA A 244 17.44 -8.32 14.68
CA ALA A 244 18.02 -8.27 13.34
C ALA A 244 17.00 -8.01 12.23
N CYS A 245 15.69 -8.11 12.52
CA CYS A 245 14.63 -7.79 11.57
C CYS A 245 14.56 -6.28 11.35
N ILE A 246 14.19 -5.87 10.15
CA ILE A 246 14.20 -4.47 9.72
C ILE A 246 12.79 -4.02 9.38
N GLY A 247 12.49 -2.77 9.75
CA GLY A 247 11.29 -2.06 9.36
C GLY A 247 10.03 -2.46 10.13
N ALA A 248 9.06 -1.56 10.15
CA ALA A 248 7.71 -1.79 10.62
C ALA A 248 6.70 -1.67 9.47
N ASP A 249 5.51 -2.21 9.64
CA ASP A 249 4.37 -1.90 8.79
C ASP A 249 3.93 -0.46 9.08
N ALA A 250 4.22 0.46 8.16
CA ALA A 250 3.87 1.86 8.36
C ALA A 250 2.37 2.07 8.56
N ASN A 251 1.52 1.20 7.96
CA ASN A 251 0.06 1.21 8.14
C ASN A 251 -0.42 0.47 9.40
N ARG A 252 0.48 0.23 10.36
CA ARG A 252 0.22 -0.22 11.72
C ARG A 252 0.89 0.69 12.76
N ASN A 253 1.61 1.72 12.30
CA ASN A 253 2.47 2.53 13.17
C ASN A 253 1.87 3.88 13.58
N PHE A 254 0.69 4.26 13.07
CA PHE A 254 0.03 5.50 13.46
C PHE A 254 -0.53 5.41 14.91
N ASN A 255 -0.53 6.55 15.60
CA ASN A 255 -1.01 6.66 16.98
C ASN A 255 -2.55 6.72 17.04
N SER A 256 -3.21 5.66 16.58
CA SER A 256 -4.66 5.48 16.67
C SER A 256 -4.94 4.02 17.01
N HIS A 257 -5.44 3.75 18.23
CA HIS A 257 -5.70 2.39 18.73
C HIS A 257 -4.54 1.41 18.52
N TRP A 258 -3.30 1.93 18.64
CA TRP A 258 -2.08 1.21 18.36
C TRP A 258 -1.95 -0.06 19.19
N LEU A 259 -1.71 -1.22 18.53
CA LEU A 259 -1.67 -2.58 19.10
C LEU A 259 -2.97 -3.03 19.81
N GLU A 260 -4.07 -2.34 19.64
CA GLU A 260 -5.35 -2.78 20.21
C GLU A 260 -5.97 -3.93 19.41
N ASN A 261 -6.75 -4.74 20.09
CA ASN A 261 -7.57 -5.84 19.54
C ASN A 261 -6.79 -6.85 18.68
N ASN A 262 -5.50 -7.04 18.93
CA ASN A 262 -4.59 -7.85 18.11
C ASN A 262 -4.54 -7.44 16.62
N GLY A 263 -4.87 -6.18 16.31
CA GLY A 263 -4.89 -5.67 14.95
C GLY A 263 -3.50 -5.36 14.36
N ALA A 264 -2.42 -5.63 15.10
CA ALA A 264 -1.04 -5.53 14.66
C ALA A 264 -0.13 -6.44 15.50
N SER A 265 1.05 -6.76 14.98
CA SER A 265 2.03 -7.60 15.68
C SER A 265 3.01 -6.77 16.50
N SER A 266 3.40 -7.25 17.68
CA SER A 266 4.53 -6.74 18.47
C SER A 266 5.86 -7.43 18.13
N ASN A 267 5.87 -8.42 17.21
CA ASN A 267 7.07 -9.12 16.79
C ASN A 267 7.75 -8.35 15.62
N PRO A 268 9.00 -7.84 15.80
CA PRO A 268 9.71 -7.10 14.75
C PRO A 268 9.91 -7.86 13.43
N CYS A 269 9.86 -9.19 13.45
CA CYS A 269 10.01 -10.03 12.26
C CYS A 269 8.69 -10.27 11.51
N SER A 270 7.56 -9.84 12.08
CA SER A 270 6.25 -9.91 11.41
C SER A 270 6.13 -8.89 10.28
N GLU A 271 5.38 -9.24 9.23
CA GLU A 271 5.00 -8.31 8.16
C GLU A 271 4.05 -7.21 8.64
N THR A 272 3.33 -7.43 9.75
CA THR A 272 2.39 -6.47 10.37
C THR A 272 2.93 -5.88 11.67
N PHE A 273 4.25 -5.84 11.84
CA PHE A 273 4.87 -5.27 13.04
C PHE A 273 4.52 -3.79 13.17
N ALA A 274 3.99 -3.42 14.34
CA ALA A 274 3.48 -2.07 14.63
C ALA A 274 4.56 -1.00 14.89
N GLY A 275 5.84 -1.38 14.90
CA GLY A 275 6.93 -0.51 15.36
C GLY A 275 7.19 -0.60 16.86
N ASP A 276 8.28 -0.01 17.31
CA ASP A 276 8.68 -0.01 18.73
C ASP A 276 7.76 0.86 19.61
N THR A 277 7.23 1.93 19.03
CA THR A 277 6.22 2.83 19.61
C THR A 277 5.32 3.39 18.51
N PRO A 278 4.17 3.98 18.85
CA PRO A 278 3.40 4.72 17.85
C PRO A 278 4.28 5.80 17.19
N GLU A 279 4.19 5.92 15.87
CA GLU A 279 4.96 6.87 15.07
C GLU A 279 6.49 6.75 15.27
N SER A 280 6.97 5.52 15.53
CA SER A 280 8.41 5.23 15.59
C SER A 280 9.08 5.32 14.22
N GLU A 281 8.34 5.04 13.16
CA GLU A 281 8.84 5.11 11.80
C GLU A 281 8.86 6.56 11.32
N PRO A 282 10.02 7.08 10.85
CA PRO A 282 10.12 8.46 10.37
C PRO A 282 9.08 8.83 9.33
N GLU A 283 8.76 7.90 8.44
CA GLU A 283 7.77 8.08 7.38
C GLU A 283 6.37 8.29 7.97
N ALA A 284 5.91 7.42 8.87
CA ALA A 284 4.60 7.53 9.51
C ALA A 284 4.48 8.81 10.34
N LYS A 285 5.52 9.13 11.11
CA LYS A 285 5.60 10.37 11.87
C LYS A 285 5.53 11.61 10.96
N ALA A 286 6.30 11.63 9.88
CA ALA A 286 6.32 12.75 8.94
C ALA A 286 4.94 12.98 8.30
N LEU A 287 4.23 11.91 7.91
CA LEU A 287 2.88 12.03 7.37
C LEU A 287 1.90 12.55 8.40
N ALA A 288 1.94 12.04 9.64
CA ALA A 288 1.08 12.49 10.73
C ALA A 288 1.29 13.99 11.03
N GLU A 289 2.54 14.46 11.11
CA GLU A 289 2.89 15.87 11.32
C GLU A 289 2.44 16.76 10.14
N TYR A 290 2.66 16.29 8.90
CA TYR A 290 2.24 17.01 7.70
C TYR A 290 0.72 17.15 7.62
N LEU A 291 -0.02 16.06 7.81
CA LEU A 291 -1.48 16.07 7.76
C LEU A 291 -2.08 16.92 8.90
N THR A 292 -1.52 16.86 10.12
CA THR A 292 -1.95 17.70 11.24
C THR A 292 -1.77 19.18 10.92
N THR A 293 -0.61 19.55 10.37
CA THR A 293 -0.32 20.94 10.00
C THR A 293 -1.22 21.46 8.87
N ASN A 294 -1.61 20.58 7.97
CA ASN A 294 -2.38 20.92 6.76
C ASN A 294 -3.85 20.43 6.82
N LYS A 295 -4.36 20.05 7.96
CA LYS A 295 -5.68 19.43 8.11
C LYS A 295 -6.83 20.23 7.48
N GLU A 296 -6.75 21.55 7.46
CA GLU A 296 -7.77 22.42 6.87
C GLU A 296 -7.72 22.46 5.31
N LYS A 297 -6.68 21.87 4.72
CA LYS A 297 -6.50 21.87 3.26
C LYS A 297 -7.13 20.67 2.56
N PHE A 298 -7.65 19.69 3.29
CA PHE A 298 -8.32 18.54 2.72
C PHE A 298 -9.53 18.09 3.53
N ASN A 299 -10.52 17.55 2.84
CA ASN A 299 -11.77 17.02 3.39
C ASN A 299 -11.86 15.51 3.32
N VAL A 300 -11.20 14.93 2.32
CA VAL A 300 -11.22 13.50 2.03
C VAL A 300 -9.79 12.96 2.05
N TYR A 301 -9.61 11.78 2.64
CA TYR A 301 -8.35 11.06 2.67
C TYR A 301 -8.50 9.69 2.00
N ILE A 302 -7.60 9.37 1.07
CA ILE A 302 -7.60 8.08 0.36
C ILE A 302 -6.20 7.45 0.42
N SER A 303 -6.14 6.19 0.80
CA SER A 303 -4.93 5.36 0.82
C SER A 303 -5.01 4.29 -0.28
N PHE A 304 -4.02 4.25 -1.18
CA PHE A 304 -3.96 3.30 -2.27
C PHE A 304 -3.14 2.06 -1.89
N HIS A 305 -3.78 0.90 -1.98
CA HIS A 305 -3.23 -0.40 -1.63
C HIS A 305 -3.47 -1.46 -2.72
N SER A 306 -2.83 -2.59 -2.57
CA SER A 306 -3.18 -3.83 -3.25
C SER A 306 -2.87 -5.04 -2.35
N TYR A 307 -3.61 -6.13 -2.45
CA TYR A 307 -4.65 -6.45 -3.43
C TYR A 307 -5.90 -7.04 -2.77
N GLY A 308 -7.00 -7.12 -3.51
CA GLY A 308 -8.19 -7.81 -3.00
C GLY A 308 -9.51 -7.31 -3.60
N GLN A 309 -9.50 -6.16 -4.27
CA GLN A 309 -10.69 -5.48 -4.80
C GLN A 309 -11.65 -5.08 -3.67
N TYR A 310 -11.14 -4.26 -2.73
CA TYR A 310 -11.92 -3.73 -1.62
C TYR A 310 -11.91 -2.21 -1.62
N LEU A 311 -13.00 -1.62 -1.14
CA LEU A 311 -13.06 -0.24 -0.66
C LEU A 311 -13.35 -0.28 0.85
N LEU A 312 -12.32 -0.03 1.64
CA LEU A 312 -12.33 -0.17 3.09
C LEU A 312 -12.45 1.20 3.75
N SER A 313 -13.34 1.30 4.71
CA SER A 313 -13.54 2.51 5.52
C SER A 313 -13.14 2.27 6.97
N PRO A 314 -13.08 3.30 7.82
CA PRO A 314 -13.02 3.11 9.28
C PRO A 314 -14.23 2.31 9.80
N TYR A 315 -14.09 1.58 10.91
CA TYR A 315 -12.83 1.42 11.62
C TYR A 315 -12.16 0.10 11.27
N GLY A 316 -10.83 0.09 11.30
CA GLY A 316 -10.06 -1.13 11.19
C GLY A 316 -9.77 -1.77 12.55
N HIS A 317 -9.63 -0.97 13.60
CA HIS A 317 -9.23 -1.45 14.91
C HIS A 317 -10.32 -2.25 15.66
N THR A 318 -11.60 -2.16 15.28
CA THR A 318 -12.71 -2.82 15.97
C THR A 318 -13.89 -3.14 15.04
N LYS A 319 -14.63 -4.21 15.38
CA LYS A 319 -15.93 -4.56 14.77
C LYS A 319 -17.12 -4.05 15.57
N GLU A 320 -16.88 -3.48 16.75
CA GLU A 320 -17.94 -3.10 17.70
C GLU A 320 -18.38 -1.65 17.54
N GLU A 321 -17.56 -0.82 16.88
CA GLU A 321 -17.80 0.62 16.73
C GLU A 321 -17.74 1.03 15.26
N PHE A 322 -18.59 1.98 14.89
CA PHE A 322 -18.64 2.55 13.54
C PHE A 322 -18.65 4.09 13.63
N PRO A 323 -18.15 4.79 12.61
CA PRO A 323 -18.32 6.24 12.50
C PRO A 323 -19.80 6.65 12.58
N GLU A 324 -20.08 7.82 13.16
CA GLU A 324 -21.47 8.34 13.27
C GLU A 324 -22.15 8.45 11.89
N ASN A 325 -21.38 8.74 10.84
CA ASN A 325 -21.83 8.84 9.45
C ASN A 325 -21.66 7.55 8.64
N TYR A 326 -21.58 6.38 9.28
CA TYR A 326 -21.29 5.11 8.62
C TYR A 326 -22.27 4.76 7.49
N ALA A 327 -23.56 5.12 7.66
CA ALA A 327 -24.56 4.92 6.59
C ALA A 327 -24.23 5.70 5.31
N ASP A 328 -23.71 6.93 5.43
CA ASP A 328 -23.26 7.73 4.32
C ASP A 328 -21.98 7.15 3.70
N ILE A 329 -21.05 6.70 4.54
CA ILE A 329 -19.83 6.01 4.11
C ILE A 329 -20.16 4.78 3.27
N LEU A 330 -21.11 3.94 3.71
CA LEU A 330 -21.56 2.78 2.93
C LEU A 330 -22.24 3.20 1.61
N THR A 331 -23.00 4.29 1.61
CA THR A 331 -23.64 4.82 0.40
C THR A 331 -22.61 5.29 -0.62
N ILE A 332 -21.56 5.96 -0.17
CA ILE A 332 -20.42 6.38 -1.00
C ILE A 332 -19.68 5.15 -1.53
N GLY A 333 -19.40 4.17 -0.65
CA GLY A 333 -18.74 2.94 -1.01
C GLY A 333 -19.49 2.14 -2.07
N LYS A 334 -20.83 2.07 -1.93
CA LYS A 334 -21.70 1.46 -2.94
C LYS A 334 -21.58 2.16 -4.30
N ALA A 335 -21.59 3.48 -4.32
CA ALA A 335 -21.48 4.24 -5.58
C ALA A 335 -20.14 3.96 -6.29
N PHE A 336 -19.03 3.87 -5.54
CA PHE A 336 -17.72 3.48 -6.07
C PHE A 336 -17.77 2.07 -6.69
N ALA A 337 -18.26 1.09 -5.95
CA ALA A 337 -18.29 -0.32 -6.38
C ALA A 337 -19.20 -0.53 -7.61
N ASP A 338 -20.40 0.02 -7.60
CA ASP A 338 -21.36 -0.08 -8.72
C ASP A 338 -20.80 0.55 -10.01
N ALA A 339 -20.08 1.67 -9.90
CA ALA A 339 -19.49 2.35 -11.04
C ALA A 339 -18.40 1.49 -11.71
N ILE A 340 -17.58 0.81 -10.93
CA ILE A 340 -16.55 -0.10 -11.44
C ILE A 340 -17.18 -1.35 -12.05
N GLU A 341 -18.18 -1.94 -11.40
CA GLU A 341 -18.89 -3.13 -11.91
C GLU A 341 -19.55 -2.86 -13.25
N GLY A 342 -19.95 -1.61 -13.52
CA GLY A 342 -20.48 -1.17 -14.81
C GLY A 342 -19.48 -1.18 -15.97
N LEU A 343 -18.18 -1.33 -15.72
CA LEU A 343 -17.16 -1.40 -16.76
C LEU A 343 -17.11 -2.80 -17.43
N PRO A 344 -16.60 -2.89 -18.68
CA PRO A 344 -16.52 -4.16 -19.42
C PRO A 344 -15.65 -5.25 -18.75
N TYR A 345 -14.86 -4.87 -17.74
CA TYR A 345 -13.93 -5.78 -17.06
C TYR A 345 -14.64 -6.75 -16.10
N GLY A 346 -15.86 -6.42 -15.63
CA GLY A 346 -16.61 -7.24 -14.68
C GLY A 346 -15.96 -7.32 -13.29
N THR A 347 -15.17 -6.30 -12.93
CA THR A 347 -14.47 -6.25 -11.64
C THR A 347 -15.45 -5.88 -10.53
N VAL A 348 -15.55 -6.72 -9.51
CA VAL A 348 -16.45 -6.52 -8.37
C VAL A 348 -15.63 -6.16 -7.14
N TYR A 349 -15.90 -4.98 -6.58
CA TYR A 349 -15.35 -4.52 -5.32
C TYR A 349 -16.30 -4.81 -4.16
N GLN A 350 -15.75 -5.26 -3.03
CA GLN A 350 -16.47 -5.28 -1.75
C GLN A 350 -16.21 -3.97 -1.02
N TYR A 351 -17.16 -3.50 -0.21
CA TYR A 351 -17.01 -2.25 0.54
C TYR A 351 -17.61 -2.36 1.93
N GLY A 352 -17.03 -1.63 2.89
CA GLY A 352 -17.45 -1.58 4.29
C GLY A 352 -16.31 -1.21 5.21
N SER A 353 -16.50 -1.37 6.53
CA SER A 353 -15.40 -1.13 7.47
C SER A 353 -14.29 -2.17 7.30
N THR A 354 -13.06 -1.74 7.50
CA THR A 354 -11.88 -2.61 7.37
C THR A 354 -12.02 -3.85 8.25
N ALA A 355 -12.44 -3.66 9.51
CA ALA A 355 -12.58 -4.75 10.46
C ALA A 355 -13.67 -5.76 10.07
N ASP A 356 -14.81 -5.29 9.50
CA ASP A 356 -15.89 -6.18 9.08
C ASP A 356 -15.62 -6.90 7.77
N VAL A 357 -15.09 -6.16 6.78
CA VAL A 357 -14.97 -6.69 5.41
C VAL A 357 -13.71 -7.51 5.22
N LEU A 358 -12.66 -7.20 5.98
CA LEU A 358 -11.36 -7.85 5.80
C LEU A 358 -10.87 -8.50 7.10
N TYR A 359 -10.27 -7.75 8.00
CA TYR A 359 -9.78 -8.20 9.30
C TYR A 359 -9.54 -7.01 10.23
N VAL A 360 -9.37 -7.28 11.53
CA VAL A 360 -9.03 -6.24 12.51
C VAL A 360 -7.60 -5.75 12.24
N ALA A 361 -7.46 -4.43 12.02
CA ALA A 361 -6.20 -3.75 11.78
C ALA A 361 -6.11 -2.48 12.61
N SER A 362 -5.14 -2.38 13.51
CA SER A 362 -4.93 -1.21 14.37
C SER A 362 -3.75 -0.36 13.93
N GLY A 363 -3.75 0.93 14.26
CA GLY A 363 -2.67 1.84 13.90
C GLY A 363 -2.60 2.19 12.40
N SER A 364 -3.73 2.13 11.69
CA SER A 364 -3.81 2.49 10.26
C SER A 364 -3.88 4.00 10.04
N SER A 365 -3.41 4.47 8.90
CA SER A 365 -3.45 5.89 8.51
C SER A 365 -4.89 6.40 8.39
N VAL A 366 -5.80 5.61 7.86
CA VAL A 366 -7.20 5.99 7.65
C VAL A 366 -7.94 6.15 8.99
N ASP A 367 -7.80 5.20 9.92
CA ASP A 367 -8.37 5.34 11.27
C ASP A 367 -7.78 6.53 12.01
N TRP A 368 -6.46 6.76 11.87
CA TRP A 368 -5.78 7.90 12.48
C TRP A 368 -6.34 9.25 11.99
N VAL A 369 -6.55 9.38 10.68
CA VAL A 369 -7.13 10.60 10.08
C VAL A 369 -8.55 10.86 10.59
N PHE A 370 -9.34 9.82 10.80
CA PHE A 370 -10.67 9.95 11.39
C PHE A 370 -10.62 10.37 12.87
N ASN A 371 -9.81 9.69 13.67
CA ASN A 371 -9.79 9.87 15.11
C ASN A 371 -9.05 11.15 15.53
N GLU A 372 -7.90 11.44 14.90
CA GLU A 372 -7.03 12.55 15.34
C GLU A 372 -7.28 13.85 14.57
N LEU A 373 -7.74 13.79 13.33
CA LEU A 373 -7.98 14.97 12.50
C LEU A 373 -9.46 15.29 12.29
N ASP A 374 -10.36 14.47 12.86
CA ASP A 374 -11.83 14.62 12.75
C ASP A 374 -12.31 14.67 11.29
N LYS A 375 -11.65 13.91 10.39
CA LYS A 375 -12.11 13.80 9.02
C LYS A 375 -13.29 12.83 8.93
N LYS A 376 -14.26 13.17 8.09
CA LYS A 376 -15.52 12.39 8.00
C LYS A 376 -15.52 11.41 6.84
N ILE A 377 -14.60 11.57 5.88
CA ILE A 377 -14.50 10.71 4.69
C ILE A 377 -13.06 10.26 4.52
N GLY A 378 -12.85 8.95 4.60
CA GLY A 378 -11.58 8.31 4.36
C GLY A 378 -11.77 6.86 3.92
N TYR A 379 -10.92 6.42 3.00
CA TYR A 379 -10.96 5.05 2.47
C TYR A 379 -9.58 4.52 2.16
N THR A 380 -9.43 3.21 2.32
CA THR A 380 -8.38 2.43 1.69
C THR A 380 -8.95 1.74 0.45
N ILE A 381 -8.28 1.88 -0.69
CA ILE A 381 -8.64 1.17 -1.93
C ILE A 381 -7.65 0.04 -2.15
N GLU A 382 -8.12 -1.19 -2.04
CA GLU A 382 -7.36 -2.39 -2.39
C GLU A 382 -7.63 -2.75 -3.84
N TYR A 383 -6.65 -2.58 -4.71
CA TYR A 383 -6.77 -2.78 -6.15
C TYR A 383 -6.90 -4.25 -6.57
N ARG A 384 -6.88 -4.49 -7.89
CA ARG A 384 -6.77 -5.82 -8.49
C ARG A 384 -5.55 -6.57 -7.92
N ASP A 385 -5.59 -7.88 -7.87
CA ASP A 385 -6.70 -8.77 -8.25
C ASP A 385 -7.23 -9.52 -7.01
N LYS A 386 -7.80 -10.71 -7.19
CA LYS A 386 -8.23 -11.59 -6.08
C LYS A 386 -7.22 -12.72 -5.82
N GLY A 387 -5.95 -12.49 -6.20
CA GLY A 387 -4.82 -13.34 -5.85
C GLY A 387 -4.23 -14.18 -6.99
N ARG A 388 -4.77 -14.14 -8.22
CA ARG A 388 -4.14 -14.82 -9.37
C ARG A 388 -2.71 -14.32 -9.61
N TYR A 389 -2.49 -13.03 -9.41
CA TYR A 389 -1.20 -12.36 -9.50
C TYR A 389 -0.77 -11.77 -8.16
N GLY A 390 -1.73 -11.36 -7.32
CA GLY A 390 -1.46 -10.71 -6.04
C GLY A 390 -0.65 -9.43 -6.21
N PHE A 391 0.47 -9.32 -5.49
CA PHE A 391 1.37 -8.15 -5.58
C PHE A 391 2.12 -8.02 -6.92
N ILE A 392 2.15 -9.09 -7.73
CA ILE A 392 2.92 -9.15 -9.00
C ILE A 392 1.94 -8.98 -10.16
N LEU A 393 1.18 -7.88 -10.15
CA LEU A 393 0.19 -7.62 -11.18
C LEU A 393 0.89 -7.29 -12.51
N PRO A 394 0.61 -8.03 -13.62
CA PRO A 394 1.29 -7.79 -14.89
C PRO A 394 1.06 -6.36 -15.41
N PRO A 395 2.08 -5.72 -16.02
CA PRO A 395 1.97 -4.34 -16.53
C PRO A 395 0.80 -4.10 -17.49
N VAL A 396 0.39 -5.10 -18.25
CA VAL A 396 -0.79 -5.04 -19.13
C VAL A 396 -2.10 -4.75 -18.37
N GLN A 397 -2.12 -4.95 -17.06
CA GLN A 397 -3.27 -4.64 -16.21
C GLN A 397 -3.20 -3.25 -15.56
N ILE A 398 -2.12 -2.48 -15.72
CA ILE A 398 -2.01 -1.14 -15.14
C ILE A 398 -3.14 -0.25 -15.67
N ILE A 399 -3.29 -0.11 -16.99
CA ILE A 399 -4.33 0.74 -17.58
C ILE A 399 -5.74 0.28 -17.20
N PRO A 400 -6.14 -1.00 -17.35
CA PRO A 400 -7.45 -1.45 -16.89
C PRO A 400 -7.74 -1.14 -15.40
N ASN A 401 -6.74 -1.31 -14.52
CA ASN A 401 -6.88 -0.96 -13.11
C ASN A 401 -7.06 0.56 -12.91
N CYS A 402 -6.32 1.36 -13.66
CA CYS A 402 -6.42 2.82 -13.59
C CYS A 402 -7.76 3.36 -14.12
N GLU A 403 -8.34 2.73 -15.15
CA GLU A 403 -9.66 3.06 -15.66
C GLU A 403 -10.75 2.76 -14.63
N GLU A 404 -10.64 1.64 -13.91
CA GLU A 404 -11.50 1.33 -12.76
C GLU A 404 -11.38 2.38 -11.67
N LEU A 405 -10.13 2.74 -11.31
CA LEU A 405 -9.88 3.80 -10.34
C LEU A 405 -10.55 5.10 -10.72
N MET A 406 -10.40 5.56 -11.97
CA MET A 406 -10.99 6.83 -12.42
C MET A 406 -12.52 6.84 -12.29
N VAL A 407 -13.17 5.78 -12.75
CA VAL A 407 -14.64 5.68 -12.70
C VAL A 407 -15.12 5.58 -11.25
N GLY A 408 -14.46 4.77 -10.44
CA GLY A 408 -14.76 4.62 -9.01
C GLY A 408 -14.55 5.92 -8.23
N MET A 409 -13.43 6.61 -8.43
CA MET A 409 -13.11 7.88 -7.76
C MET A 409 -14.12 8.98 -8.14
N ARG A 410 -14.53 9.07 -9.40
CA ARG A 410 -15.58 10.01 -9.79
C ARG A 410 -16.87 9.76 -9.03
N ALA A 411 -17.35 8.52 -9.02
CA ALA A 411 -18.59 8.16 -8.33
C ALA A 411 -18.48 8.40 -6.80
N LEU A 412 -17.33 8.07 -6.19
CA LEU A 412 -17.04 8.32 -4.79
C LEU A 412 -17.13 9.82 -4.48
N ILE A 413 -16.43 10.66 -5.23
CA ILE A 413 -16.35 12.10 -4.99
C ILE A 413 -17.71 12.79 -5.27
N GLU A 414 -18.41 12.43 -6.33
CA GLU A 414 -19.75 12.93 -6.63
C GLU A 414 -20.74 12.61 -5.49
N LYS A 415 -20.72 11.35 -5.01
CA LYS A 415 -21.59 10.95 -3.90
C LYS A 415 -21.21 11.63 -2.59
N THR A 416 -19.94 11.83 -2.32
CA THR A 416 -19.43 12.57 -1.16
C THR A 416 -19.93 14.02 -1.17
N LYS A 417 -19.91 14.66 -2.34
CA LYS A 417 -20.45 16.02 -2.53
C LYS A 417 -21.98 16.07 -2.37
N GLU A 418 -22.71 15.11 -2.95
CA GLU A 418 -24.18 15.04 -2.82
C GLU A 418 -24.61 14.93 -1.35
N LEU A 419 -23.83 14.26 -0.51
CA LEU A 419 -24.09 14.10 0.91
C LEU A 419 -23.58 15.28 1.77
N GLY A 420 -22.94 16.30 1.17
CA GLY A 420 -22.55 17.54 1.82
C GLY A 420 -21.18 17.50 2.55
N TYR A 421 -20.30 16.58 2.21
CA TYR A 421 -18.96 16.48 2.80
C TYR A 421 -17.88 17.24 1.98
N LEU A 422 -18.21 17.65 0.73
CA LEU A 422 -17.36 18.41 -0.19
C LEU A 422 -18.07 19.63 -0.75
#